data_e87e370eaec5cc08af81e8cdbd02df1f
#
_entry.id   e87e370eaec5cc08af81e8cdbd02df1f
#
_cell.length_a   1.000
_cell.length_b   1.000
_cell.length_c   1.000
_cell.angle_alpha   90.00
_cell.angle_beta   90.00
_cell.angle_gamma   90.00
#
_symmetry.space_group_name_H-M   'P 1'
#
loop_
_entity.id
_entity.type
_entity.pdbx_description
1 polymer ?
#
loop_
_entity_poly.entity_id
_entity_poly.type
_entity_poly.pdbx_seq_one_letter_code
_entity_poly.pdbx_strand_id
1 'polypeptide(L)'
;MIIIGEKINGSIPSVARAIAERDADHIRNLAKIQSEAGADFIDVCASVKDGELETLHWLIDLVQEVTDTPICVDSPDARVCVEAMKFCKKPGLVNSVSMEGDKCDVIFPAIAGTPWQVVALLCGKGIPKSAADRLNVFDQLMEKAKAYGIPASKIHIDPLVEMLCTSEDGIAMVTEVIAAVKEKQPSIHVTGAVSNISFNLPVRKLLNQAFLVLAMNAGMDSAVMDPTNRDMMGMMYATEAMLGLDEYCMEYIGAYREGLFGPQKP
;
A
#
# COMPACT_ATOMS: atom_id res chain seq x y z
N MET A 1 -0.49 0.66 -12.63
CA MET A 1 -0.80 0.93 -11.20
C MET A 1 0.42 0.61 -10.35
N ILE A 2 0.69 1.35 -9.27
CA ILE A 2 1.78 1.05 -8.32
C ILE A 2 1.32 -0.06 -7.37
N ILE A 3 2.13 -1.11 -7.22
CA ILE A 3 1.80 -2.29 -6.40
C ILE A 3 2.69 -2.32 -5.15
N ILE A 4 2.08 -2.28 -3.97
CA ILE A 4 2.74 -2.44 -2.67
C ILE A 4 2.42 -3.86 -2.18
N GLY A 5 3.41 -4.74 -2.22
CA GLY A 5 3.23 -6.17 -1.91
C GLY A 5 3.04 -6.42 -0.43
N GLU A 6 1.90 -6.99 0.00
CA GLU A 6 1.45 -7.08 1.39
C GLU A 6 1.84 -8.37 2.15
N LYS A 7 2.68 -9.24 1.57
CA LYS A 7 2.88 -10.60 2.14
C LYS A 7 3.81 -10.66 3.34
N ILE A 8 4.70 -9.68 3.56
CA ILE A 8 5.63 -9.68 4.70
C ILE A 8 5.04 -8.86 5.84
N ASN A 9 3.99 -9.37 6.44
CA ASN A 9 3.26 -8.73 7.52
C ASN A 9 3.05 -9.73 8.68
N GLY A 10 3.58 -9.40 9.86
CA GLY A 10 3.49 -10.21 11.07
C GLY A 10 2.06 -10.45 11.60
N SER A 11 1.04 -9.78 11.05
CA SER A 11 -0.36 -10.10 11.33
C SER A 11 -0.84 -11.37 10.59
N ILE A 12 -0.10 -11.80 9.55
CA ILE A 12 -0.38 -13.03 8.81
C ILE A 12 0.17 -14.23 9.61
N PRO A 13 -0.63 -15.24 9.95
CA PRO A 13 -0.20 -16.31 10.86
C PRO A 13 1.06 -17.07 10.44
N SER A 14 1.28 -17.30 9.13
CA SER A 14 2.50 -17.93 8.63
C SER A 14 3.73 -17.05 8.80
N VAL A 15 3.59 -15.73 8.59
CA VAL A 15 4.65 -14.75 8.78
C VAL A 15 4.94 -14.52 10.26
N ALA A 16 3.90 -14.41 11.11
CA ALA A 16 4.06 -14.34 12.56
C ALA A 16 4.90 -15.49 13.10
N ARG A 17 4.62 -16.72 12.63
CA ARG A 17 5.40 -17.89 12.99
C ARG A 17 6.84 -17.80 12.47
N ALA A 18 7.04 -17.43 11.22
CA ALA A 18 8.38 -17.28 10.64
C ALA A 18 9.21 -16.23 11.39
N ILE A 19 8.60 -15.12 11.82
CA ILE A 19 9.26 -14.11 12.68
C ILE A 19 9.65 -14.72 14.04
N ALA A 20 8.74 -15.44 14.70
CA ALA A 20 8.98 -16.04 16.00
C ALA A 20 10.08 -17.14 15.97
N GLU A 21 10.11 -17.93 14.90
CA GLU A 21 11.07 -19.02 14.69
C GLU A 21 12.36 -18.56 13.97
N ARG A 22 12.44 -17.28 13.56
CA ARG A 22 13.53 -16.72 12.76
C ARG A 22 13.76 -17.51 11.45
N ASP A 23 12.68 -17.96 10.83
CA ASP A 23 12.69 -18.64 9.51
C ASP A 23 13.00 -17.65 8.39
N ALA A 24 14.30 -17.45 8.18
CA ALA A 24 14.81 -16.53 7.18
C ALA A 24 14.45 -16.94 5.74
N ASP A 25 14.39 -18.24 5.46
CA ASP A 25 14.13 -18.74 4.11
C ASP A 25 12.67 -18.50 3.70
N HIS A 26 11.73 -18.61 4.64
CA HIS A 26 10.34 -18.24 4.39
C HIS A 26 10.21 -16.74 3.99
N ILE A 27 10.86 -15.86 4.73
CA ILE A 27 10.83 -14.40 4.45
C ILE A 27 11.49 -14.08 3.11
N ARG A 28 12.68 -14.63 2.83
CA ARG A 28 13.36 -14.45 1.53
C ARG A 28 12.50 -14.92 0.36
N ASN A 29 11.84 -16.07 0.52
CA ASN A 29 10.94 -16.58 -0.52
C ASN A 29 9.76 -15.64 -0.76
N LEU A 30 9.12 -15.12 0.30
CA LEU A 30 8.03 -14.14 0.16
C LEU A 30 8.50 -12.85 -0.53
N ALA A 31 9.69 -12.36 -0.22
CA ALA A 31 10.25 -11.18 -0.88
C ALA A 31 10.47 -11.43 -2.38
N LYS A 32 11.11 -12.56 -2.70
CA LYS A 32 11.44 -12.94 -4.07
C LYS A 32 10.19 -13.09 -4.94
N ILE A 33 9.19 -13.86 -4.49
CA ILE A 33 7.98 -14.11 -5.30
C ILE A 33 7.14 -12.85 -5.51
N GLN A 34 7.10 -11.92 -4.54
CA GLN A 34 6.42 -10.63 -4.72
C GLN A 34 7.13 -9.74 -5.72
N SER A 35 8.47 -9.67 -5.67
CA SER A 35 9.28 -8.94 -6.62
C SER A 35 9.12 -9.49 -8.04
N GLU A 36 9.22 -10.82 -8.21
CA GLU A 36 9.03 -11.51 -9.49
C GLU A 36 7.61 -11.36 -10.05
N ALA A 37 6.62 -11.17 -9.18
CA ALA A 37 5.23 -10.91 -9.56
C ALA A 37 4.94 -9.43 -9.88
N GLY A 38 5.94 -8.54 -9.86
CA GLY A 38 5.81 -7.16 -10.28
C GLY A 38 5.45 -6.17 -9.17
N ALA A 39 5.79 -6.45 -7.90
CA ALA A 39 5.68 -5.44 -6.85
C ALA A 39 6.64 -4.28 -7.06
N ASP A 40 6.14 -3.04 -7.00
CA ASP A 40 6.95 -1.81 -7.03
C ASP A 40 7.60 -1.52 -5.67
N PHE A 41 6.91 -1.91 -4.60
CA PHE A 41 7.40 -1.87 -3.23
C PHE A 41 7.05 -3.17 -2.51
N ILE A 42 7.90 -3.59 -1.56
CA ILE A 42 7.58 -4.69 -0.65
C ILE A 42 7.30 -4.10 0.73
N ASP A 43 6.06 -4.21 1.17
CA ASP A 43 5.64 -3.79 2.50
C ASP A 43 6.20 -4.74 3.56
N VAL A 44 6.85 -4.17 4.57
CA VAL A 44 7.49 -4.91 5.65
C VAL A 44 6.96 -4.40 6.98
N CYS A 45 6.11 -5.21 7.60
CA CYS A 45 5.47 -4.94 8.88
C CYS A 45 5.79 -6.04 9.89
N ALA A 46 6.44 -5.67 11.00
CA ALA A 46 6.80 -6.64 12.03
C ALA A 46 5.59 -7.13 12.83
N SER A 47 4.65 -6.25 13.15
CA SER A 47 3.44 -6.53 13.96
C SER A 47 3.75 -7.26 15.28
N VAL A 48 4.85 -6.92 15.94
CA VAL A 48 5.26 -7.47 17.23
C VAL A 48 5.10 -6.45 18.35
N LYS A 49 4.90 -6.91 19.59
CA LYS A 49 4.72 -6.01 20.74
C LYS A 49 6.05 -5.44 21.22
N ASP A 50 7.09 -6.26 21.23
CA ASP A 50 8.41 -5.91 21.75
C ASP A 50 9.47 -6.15 20.66
N GLY A 51 10.52 -5.32 20.62
CA GLY A 51 11.62 -5.48 19.67
C GLY A 51 11.22 -5.21 18.22
N GLU A 52 10.24 -4.34 17.98
CA GLU A 52 9.75 -4.05 16.62
C GLU A 52 10.86 -3.56 15.69
N LEU A 53 11.68 -2.60 16.12
CA LEU A 53 12.78 -2.07 15.33
C LEU A 53 13.83 -3.13 14.96
N GLU A 54 14.20 -3.99 15.91
CA GLU A 54 15.11 -5.11 15.66
C GLU A 54 14.52 -6.12 14.69
N THR A 55 13.23 -6.40 14.83
CA THR A 55 12.52 -7.31 13.92
C THR A 55 12.41 -6.72 12.51
N LEU A 56 12.08 -5.44 12.38
CA LEU A 56 12.08 -4.73 11.10
C LEU A 56 13.46 -4.74 10.45
N HIS A 57 14.53 -4.48 11.20
CA HIS A 57 15.90 -4.55 10.69
C HIS A 57 16.19 -5.94 10.09
N TRP A 58 15.91 -6.99 10.83
CA TRP A 58 16.08 -8.37 10.36
C TRP A 58 15.26 -8.67 9.10
N LEU A 59 13.99 -8.26 9.05
CA LEU A 59 13.12 -8.45 7.87
C LEU A 59 13.64 -7.66 6.65
N ILE A 60 14.02 -6.41 6.85
CA ILE A 60 14.55 -5.53 5.81
C ILE A 60 15.83 -6.12 5.20
N ASP A 61 16.75 -6.62 6.04
CA ASP A 61 17.97 -7.24 5.58
C ASP A 61 17.68 -8.46 4.70
N LEU A 62 16.77 -9.35 5.14
CA LEU A 62 16.41 -10.55 4.37
C LEU A 62 15.77 -10.22 3.02
N VAL A 63 14.92 -9.20 2.97
CA VAL A 63 14.32 -8.74 1.71
C VAL A 63 15.42 -8.26 0.77
N GLN A 64 16.32 -7.43 1.26
CA GLN A 64 17.41 -6.82 0.49
C GLN A 64 18.54 -7.80 0.08
N GLU A 65 18.55 -9.02 0.63
CA GLU A 65 19.44 -10.09 0.20
C GLU A 65 19.01 -10.72 -1.14
N VAL A 66 17.71 -10.69 -1.45
CA VAL A 66 17.13 -11.45 -2.55
C VAL A 66 16.46 -10.61 -3.63
N THR A 67 16.23 -9.33 -3.39
CA THR A 67 15.65 -8.43 -4.38
C THR A 67 16.12 -6.99 -4.21
N ASP A 68 16.12 -6.25 -5.32
CA ASP A 68 16.35 -4.82 -5.38
C ASP A 68 15.07 -3.98 -5.31
N THR A 69 13.90 -4.61 -5.19
CA THR A 69 12.61 -3.90 -5.05
C THR A 69 12.63 -3.03 -3.79
N PRO A 70 12.30 -1.73 -3.89
CA PRO A 70 12.27 -0.83 -2.76
C PRO A 70 11.32 -1.30 -1.65
N ILE A 71 11.68 -0.99 -0.41
CA ILE A 71 10.90 -1.39 0.77
C ILE A 71 9.87 -0.32 1.12
N CYS A 72 8.66 -0.75 1.44
CA CYS A 72 7.69 0.02 2.20
C CYS A 72 7.85 -0.33 3.68
N VAL A 73 8.33 0.62 4.47
CA VAL A 73 8.51 0.45 5.92
C VAL A 73 7.17 0.70 6.61
N ASP A 74 6.60 -0.34 7.23
CA ASP A 74 5.30 -0.26 7.90
C ASP A 74 5.43 -0.42 9.42
N SER A 75 5.09 0.64 10.13
CA SER A 75 4.96 0.66 11.59
C SER A 75 3.91 1.68 12.04
N PRO A 76 3.13 1.37 13.10
CA PRO A 76 2.23 2.35 13.73
C PRO A 76 2.99 3.49 14.44
N ASP A 77 4.28 3.28 14.79
CA ASP A 77 5.14 4.30 15.41
C ASP A 77 6.00 4.99 14.36
N ALA A 78 5.75 6.29 14.18
CA ALA A 78 6.50 7.13 13.24
C ALA A 78 8.01 7.17 13.51
N ARG A 79 8.45 7.05 14.77
CA ARG A 79 9.86 7.04 15.13
C ARG A 79 10.52 5.74 14.74
N VAL A 80 9.79 4.62 14.88
CA VAL A 80 10.25 3.30 14.40
C VAL A 80 10.40 3.34 12.88
N CYS A 81 9.45 3.93 12.14
CA CYS A 81 9.58 4.11 10.69
C CYS A 81 10.87 4.86 10.32
N VAL A 82 11.12 6.01 10.94
CA VAL A 82 12.31 6.85 10.64
C VAL A 82 13.62 6.12 10.96
N GLU A 83 13.68 5.35 12.06
CA GLU A 83 14.86 4.53 12.35
C GLU A 83 15.02 3.37 11.36
N ALA A 84 13.92 2.69 11.01
CA ALA A 84 13.95 1.55 10.09
C ALA A 84 14.33 1.96 8.65
N MET A 85 13.97 3.18 8.21
CA MET A 85 14.43 3.74 6.93
C MET A 85 15.95 3.70 6.77
N LYS A 86 16.71 3.83 7.87
CA LYS A 86 18.16 3.82 7.85
C LYS A 86 18.78 2.46 7.49
N PHE A 87 18.02 1.39 7.61
CA PHE A 87 18.43 0.03 7.23
C PHE A 87 18.22 -0.24 5.73
N CYS A 88 17.43 0.61 5.06
CA CYS A 88 17.12 0.45 3.64
C CYS A 88 18.28 0.93 2.76
N LYS A 89 18.74 0.07 1.84
CA LYS A 89 19.79 0.39 0.86
C LYS A 89 19.36 1.45 -0.16
N LYS A 90 18.06 1.57 -0.41
CA LYS A 90 17.46 2.51 -1.37
C LYS A 90 16.29 3.24 -0.71
N PRO A 91 15.99 4.48 -1.11
CA PRO A 91 14.74 5.11 -0.77
C PRO A 91 13.54 4.28 -1.23
N GLY A 92 12.52 4.24 -0.43
CA GLY A 92 11.30 3.49 -0.66
C GLY A 92 10.04 4.27 -0.26
N LEU A 93 9.15 3.62 0.43
CA LEU A 93 7.87 4.14 0.91
C LEU A 93 7.80 4.02 2.43
N VAL A 94 7.16 4.96 3.11
CA VAL A 94 6.87 4.90 4.55
C VAL A 94 5.37 4.71 4.73
N ASN A 95 4.96 3.72 5.50
CA ASN A 95 3.56 3.43 5.84
C ASN A 95 3.42 3.52 7.38
N SER A 96 2.89 4.60 7.98
CA SER A 96 2.24 5.71 7.34
C SER A 96 2.32 6.99 8.19
N VAL A 97 1.90 8.11 7.62
CA VAL A 97 1.55 9.31 8.36
C VAL A 97 0.04 9.46 8.46
N SER A 98 -0.40 10.24 9.45
CA SER A 98 -1.78 10.71 9.62
C SER A 98 -1.78 12.01 10.41
N MET A 99 -2.95 12.62 10.58
CA MET A 99 -3.10 13.78 11.46
C MET A 99 -3.21 13.40 12.95
N GLU A 100 -2.89 12.15 13.30
CA GLU A 100 -2.81 11.66 14.69
C GLU A 100 -1.46 12.04 15.32
N GLY A 101 -1.54 12.70 16.48
CA GLY A 101 -0.34 13.05 17.25
C GLY A 101 0.65 13.90 16.46
N ASP A 102 1.91 13.47 16.46
CA ASP A 102 3.03 14.15 15.82
C ASP A 102 3.60 13.39 14.60
N LYS A 103 2.88 12.40 14.06
CA LYS A 103 3.37 11.52 12.98
C LYS A 103 3.93 12.29 11.78
N CYS A 104 3.19 13.31 11.31
CA CYS A 104 3.68 14.17 10.22
C CYS A 104 4.94 14.94 10.61
N ASP A 105 5.03 15.44 11.85
CA ASP A 105 6.17 16.24 12.32
C ASP A 105 7.42 15.38 12.55
N VAL A 106 7.26 14.06 12.63
CA VAL A 106 8.36 13.09 12.73
C VAL A 106 8.82 12.62 11.34
N ILE A 107 7.87 12.21 10.49
CA ILE A 107 8.19 11.57 9.19
C ILE A 107 8.52 12.62 8.11
N PHE A 108 7.75 13.70 7.99
CA PHE A 108 7.97 14.66 6.91
C PHE A 108 9.38 15.27 6.92
N PRO A 109 9.96 15.69 8.08
CA PRO A 109 11.35 16.15 8.10
C PRO A 109 12.35 15.09 7.64
N ALA A 110 12.09 13.81 7.93
CA ALA A 110 12.98 12.71 7.57
C ALA A 110 12.99 12.41 6.06
N ILE A 111 11.89 12.68 5.37
CA ILE A 111 11.75 12.42 3.92
C ILE A 111 11.90 13.68 3.06
N ALA A 112 11.87 14.88 3.66
CA ALA A 112 11.99 16.14 2.94
C ALA A 112 13.32 16.22 2.16
N GLY A 113 13.23 16.60 0.88
CA GLY A 113 14.41 16.68 0.00
C GLY A 113 15.03 15.34 -0.41
N THR A 114 14.45 14.21 0.01
CA THR A 114 14.90 12.85 -0.35
C THR A 114 13.99 12.22 -1.40
N PRO A 115 14.37 11.11 -2.05
CA PRO A 115 13.48 10.36 -2.93
C PRO A 115 12.38 9.54 -2.22
N TRP A 116 12.38 9.45 -0.88
CA TRP A 116 11.36 8.71 -0.12
C TRP A 116 9.95 9.20 -0.41
N GLN A 117 9.01 8.26 -0.42
CA GLN A 117 7.58 8.49 -0.57
C GLN A 117 6.84 8.12 0.72
N VAL A 118 5.56 8.47 0.85
CA VAL A 118 4.81 8.23 2.08
C VAL A 118 3.34 7.91 1.81
N VAL A 119 2.82 6.90 2.49
CA VAL A 119 1.38 6.65 2.61
C VAL A 119 0.81 7.61 3.67
N ALA A 120 -0.30 8.24 3.36
CA ALA A 120 -0.94 9.21 4.23
C ALA A 120 -2.42 8.83 4.45
N LEU A 121 -2.72 8.40 5.68
CA LEU A 121 -4.06 7.98 6.08
C LEU A 121 -4.95 9.21 6.34
N LEU A 122 -6.15 9.21 5.79
CA LEU A 122 -7.14 10.28 6.03
C LEU A 122 -7.83 10.15 7.38
N CYS A 123 -7.04 10.02 8.46
CA CYS A 123 -7.52 10.01 9.84
C CYS A 123 -6.78 11.03 10.71
N GLY A 124 -7.42 11.38 11.83
CA GLY A 124 -6.91 12.34 12.82
C GLY A 124 -7.30 11.89 14.23
N LYS A 125 -8.14 12.62 14.93
CA LYS A 125 -8.65 12.22 16.25
C LYS A 125 -9.67 11.06 16.16
N GLY A 126 -9.37 10.05 15.39
CA GLY A 126 -10.23 8.91 15.07
C GLY A 126 -10.53 8.82 13.58
N ILE A 127 -11.32 7.82 13.20
CA ILE A 127 -11.74 7.56 11.80
C ILE A 127 -12.90 8.49 11.45
N PRO A 128 -12.75 9.39 10.45
CA PRO A 128 -13.83 10.26 9.99
C PRO A 128 -14.98 9.44 9.39
N LYS A 129 -16.21 9.85 9.66
CA LYS A 129 -17.41 9.09 9.29
C LYS A 129 -18.07 9.54 7.99
N SER A 130 -17.60 10.62 7.40
CA SER A 130 -18.13 11.14 6.13
C SER A 130 -17.01 11.43 5.13
N ALA A 131 -17.35 11.46 3.85
CA ALA A 131 -16.42 11.89 2.79
C ALA A 131 -15.91 13.32 3.04
N ALA A 132 -16.80 14.24 3.45
CA ALA A 132 -16.43 15.62 3.74
C ALA A 132 -15.41 15.71 4.89
N ASP A 133 -15.55 14.92 5.95
CA ASP A 133 -14.59 14.89 7.06
C ASP A 133 -13.24 14.33 6.60
N ARG A 134 -13.23 13.28 5.77
CA ARG A 134 -11.99 12.74 5.19
C ARG A 134 -11.28 13.75 4.30
N LEU A 135 -12.03 14.49 3.49
CA LEU A 135 -11.50 15.56 2.64
C LEU A 135 -10.97 16.75 3.47
N ASN A 136 -11.58 17.06 4.60
CA ASN A 136 -11.04 18.06 5.52
C ASN A 136 -9.69 17.60 6.12
N VAL A 137 -9.56 16.32 6.47
CA VAL A 137 -8.26 15.76 6.90
C VAL A 137 -7.24 15.82 5.76
N PHE A 138 -7.66 15.51 4.53
CA PHE A 138 -6.82 15.65 3.33
C PHE A 138 -6.27 17.07 3.19
N ASP A 139 -7.12 18.08 3.28
CA ASP A 139 -6.70 19.48 3.13
C ASP A 139 -5.67 19.87 4.22
N GLN A 140 -5.90 19.50 5.49
CA GLN A 140 -4.96 19.74 6.59
C GLN A 140 -3.61 19.02 6.37
N LEU A 141 -3.65 17.77 5.89
CA LEU A 141 -2.46 16.98 5.61
C LEU A 141 -1.64 17.60 4.48
N MET A 142 -2.30 18.09 3.42
CA MET A 142 -1.64 18.76 2.30
C MET A 142 -1.02 20.09 2.69
N GLU A 143 -1.67 20.87 3.56
CA GLU A 143 -1.06 22.08 4.13
C GLU A 143 0.22 21.75 4.91
N LYS A 144 0.17 20.70 5.72
CA LYS A 144 1.32 20.25 6.50
C LYS A 144 2.45 19.73 5.59
N ALA A 145 2.14 18.91 4.61
CA ALA A 145 3.10 18.42 3.61
C ALA A 145 3.79 19.57 2.86
N LYS A 146 3.01 20.59 2.45
CA LYS A 146 3.54 21.80 1.83
C LYS A 146 4.48 22.56 2.74
N ALA A 147 4.18 22.68 4.02
CA ALA A 147 5.03 23.36 5.00
C ALA A 147 6.41 22.69 5.13
N TYR A 148 6.48 21.37 4.98
CA TYR A 148 7.75 20.60 4.97
C TYR A 148 8.36 20.42 3.58
N GLY A 149 7.75 20.99 2.52
CA GLY A 149 8.25 20.89 1.15
C GLY A 149 8.11 19.50 0.53
N ILE A 150 7.13 18.70 0.97
CA ILE A 150 6.84 17.39 0.41
C ILE A 150 5.97 17.56 -0.84
N PRO A 151 6.44 17.18 -2.04
CA PRO A 151 5.62 17.28 -3.26
C PRO A 151 4.49 16.25 -3.24
N ALA A 152 3.33 16.63 -3.79
CA ALA A 152 2.15 15.76 -3.86
C ALA A 152 2.44 14.41 -4.54
N SER A 153 3.29 14.40 -5.56
CA SER A 153 3.70 13.18 -6.28
C SER A 153 4.48 12.14 -5.46
N LYS A 154 4.81 12.45 -4.21
CA LYS A 154 5.44 11.52 -3.25
C LYS A 154 4.48 11.03 -2.19
N ILE A 155 3.22 11.44 -2.26
CA ILE A 155 2.21 11.11 -1.25
C ILE A 155 1.22 10.12 -1.88
N HIS A 156 0.96 9.03 -1.16
CA HIS A 156 -0.06 8.04 -1.47
C HIS A 156 -1.18 8.18 -0.45
N ILE A 157 -2.27 8.82 -0.80
CA ILE A 157 -3.42 8.99 0.08
C ILE A 157 -4.15 7.67 0.27
N ASP A 158 -4.31 7.23 1.51
CA ASP A 158 -5.22 6.15 1.86
C ASP A 158 -6.55 6.75 2.35
N PRO A 159 -7.64 6.58 1.59
CA PRO A 159 -8.96 7.09 1.94
C PRO A 159 -9.63 6.32 3.09
N LEU A 160 -8.94 5.37 3.70
CA LEU A 160 -9.40 4.41 4.73
C LEU A 160 -10.43 3.41 4.16
N VAL A 161 -9.91 2.30 3.65
CA VAL A 161 -10.74 1.18 3.21
C VAL A 161 -11.26 0.42 4.42
N GLU A 162 -12.54 0.58 4.72
CA GLU A 162 -13.22 -0.08 5.84
C GLU A 162 -13.90 -1.39 5.40
N MET A 163 -14.24 -2.24 6.37
CA MET A 163 -14.90 -3.51 6.10
C MET A 163 -16.31 -3.29 5.52
N LEU A 164 -16.60 -3.89 4.39
CA LEU A 164 -17.90 -3.78 3.73
C LEU A 164 -19.07 -4.20 4.65
N CYS A 165 -18.86 -5.21 5.50
CA CYS A 165 -19.88 -5.70 6.42
C CYS A 165 -20.25 -4.72 7.56
N THR A 166 -19.52 -3.62 7.72
CA THR A 166 -19.78 -2.56 8.69
C THR A 166 -20.16 -1.23 8.02
N SER A 167 -20.19 -1.19 6.70
CA SER A 167 -20.55 0.00 5.92
C SER A 167 -22.03 -0.03 5.53
N GLU A 168 -22.74 1.08 5.74
CA GLU A 168 -24.13 1.25 5.30
C GLU A 168 -24.19 1.59 3.81
N ASP A 169 -23.20 2.31 3.29
CA ASP A 169 -23.17 2.84 1.91
C ASP A 169 -22.26 2.02 0.98
N GLY A 170 -21.84 0.84 1.40
CA GLY A 170 -20.89 0.02 0.64
C GLY A 170 -19.55 0.75 0.47
N ILE A 171 -19.12 0.99 -0.77
CA ILE A 171 -17.87 1.69 -1.07
C ILE A 171 -18.08 3.13 -1.55
N ALA A 172 -19.32 3.65 -1.52
CA ALA A 172 -19.65 4.96 -2.09
C ALA A 172 -18.79 6.08 -1.50
N MET A 173 -18.65 6.12 -0.15
CA MET A 173 -17.80 7.10 0.52
C MET A 173 -16.34 7.02 0.09
N VAL A 174 -15.78 5.82 -0.01
CA VAL A 174 -14.37 5.63 -0.42
C VAL A 174 -14.15 6.10 -1.85
N THR A 175 -15.03 5.73 -2.78
CA THR A 175 -14.90 6.12 -4.19
C THR A 175 -15.13 7.63 -4.39
N GLU A 176 -16.03 8.24 -3.64
CA GLU A 176 -16.22 9.70 -3.61
C GLU A 176 -14.93 10.41 -3.17
N VAL A 177 -14.31 9.96 -2.07
CA VAL A 177 -13.05 10.53 -1.56
C VAL A 177 -11.93 10.37 -2.58
N ILE A 178 -11.78 9.19 -3.18
CA ILE A 178 -10.76 8.94 -4.22
C ILE A 178 -10.91 9.95 -5.37
N ALA A 179 -12.12 10.07 -5.93
CA ALA A 179 -12.38 10.98 -7.04
C ALA A 179 -12.10 12.44 -6.67
N ALA A 180 -12.57 12.89 -5.51
CA ALA A 180 -12.35 14.25 -5.04
C ALA A 180 -10.87 14.57 -4.77
N VAL A 181 -10.10 13.63 -4.23
CA VAL A 181 -8.65 13.77 -4.02
C VAL A 181 -7.93 13.93 -5.37
N LYS A 182 -8.25 13.09 -6.34
CA LYS A 182 -7.65 13.16 -7.69
C LYS A 182 -8.04 14.43 -8.44
N GLU A 183 -9.26 14.91 -8.27
CA GLU A 183 -9.70 16.20 -8.83
C GLU A 183 -8.94 17.39 -8.21
N LYS A 184 -8.80 17.42 -6.88
CA LYS A 184 -8.07 18.48 -6.16
C LYS A 184 -6.57 18.46 -6.45
N GLN A 185 -5.98 17.28 -6.59
CA GLN A 185 -4.54 17.10 -6.73
C GLN A 185 -4.20 15.94 -7.69
N PRO A 186 -4.22 16.17 -9.01
CA PRO A 186 -4.03 15.11 -10.01
C PRO A 186 -2.71 14.35 -9.92
N SER A 187 -1.64 14.98 -9.39
CA SER A 187 -0.31 14.35 -9.27
C SER A 187 -0.12 13.49 -8.03
N ILE A 188 -1.10 13.49 -7.09
CA ILE A 188 -1.04 12.67 -5.90
C ILE A 188 -1.42 11.22 -6.23
N HIS A 189 -0.80 10.26 -5.56
CA HIS A 189 -1.23 8.87 -5.64
C HIS A 189 -2.35 8.61 -4.63
N VAL A 190 -3.26 7.71 -4.98
CA VAL A 190 -4.28 7.21 -4.06
C VAL A 190 -4.09 5.71 -3.92
N THR A 191 -3.95 5.25 -2.69
CA THR A 191 -3.69 3.86 -2.32
C THR A 191 -4.77 3.32 -1.39
N GLY A 192 -4.69 2.04 -1.05
CA GLY A 192 -5.48 1.41 -0.01
C GLY A 192 -5.19 -0.09 0.08
N ALA A 193 -5.38 -0.65 1.25
CA ALA A 193 -5.29 -2.09 1.46
C ALA A 193 -6.55 -2.77 0.92
N VAL A 194 -6.44 -3.35 -0.29
CA VAL A 194 -7.57 -3.95 -1.02
C VAL A 194 -8.23 -5.06 -0.21
N SER A 195 -7.47 -5.80 0.56
CA SER A 195 -7.97 -6.94 1.35
C SER A 195 -8.86 -6.53 2.54
N ASN A 196 -8.81 -5.26 2.98
CA ASN A 196 -9.62 -4.77 4.10
C ASN A 196 -11.12 -4.83 3.82
N ILE A 197 -11.55 -4.53 2.58
CA ILE A 197 -12.96 -4.48 2.20
C ILE A 197 -13.71 -5.77 2.52
N SER A 198 -13.05 -6.91 2.47
CA SER A 198 -13.66 -8.22 2.56
C SER A 198 -13.51 -8.93 3.91
N PHE A 199 -12.95 -8.25 4.94
CA PHE A 199 -12.83 -8.87 6.27
C PHE A 199 -14.17 -9.37 6.78
N ASN A 200 -14.15 -10.56 7.42
CA ASN A 200 -15.31 -11.26 7.96
C ASN A 200 -16.38 -11.68 6.93
N LEU A 201 -16.08 -11.62 5.63
CA LEU A 201 -17.01 -12.02 4.58
C LEU A 201 -16.54 -13.30 3.88
N PRO A 202 -17.48 -14.14 3.38
CA PRO A 202 -17.13 -15.31 2.58
C PRO A 202 -16.64 -14.91 1.19
N VAL A 203 -15.91 -15.82 0.54
CA VAL A 203 -15.43 -15.67 -0.85
C VAL A 203 -14.72 -14.33 -1.10
N ARG A 204 -13.84 -13.96 -0.19
CA ARG A 204 -13.12 -12.68 -0.15
C ARG A 204 -12.52 -12.25 -1.49
N LYS A 205 -12.03 -13.19 -2.30
CA LYS A 205 -11.44 -12.91 -3.61
C LYS A 205 -12.36 -12.12 -4.53
N LEU A 206 -13.65 -12.46 -4.60
CA LEU A 206 -14.62 -11.77 -5.45
C LEU A 206 -14.81 -10.31 -5.01
N LEU A 207 -14.92 -10.08 -3.71
CA LEU A 207 -15.08 -8.75 -3.15
C LEU A 207 -13.82 -7.88 -3.37
N ASN A 208 -12.64 -8.45 -3.17
CA ASN A 208 -11.38 -7.75 -3.41
C ASN A 208 -11.23 -7.35 -4.88
N GLN A 209 -11.56 -8.24 -5.82
CA GLN A 209 -11.52 -7.96 -7.25
C GLN A 209 -12.52 -6.88 -7.65
N ALA A 210 -13.77 -6.97 -7.18
CA ALA A 210 -14.80 -5.97 -7.45
C ALA A 210 -14.42 -4.60 -6.89
N PHE A 211 -13.89 -4.58 -5.65
CA PHE A 211 -13.41 -3.35 -5.04
C PHE A 211 -12.26 -2.72 -5.83
N LEU A 212 -11.26 -3.51 -6.24
CA LEU A 212 -10.14 -3.02 -7.02
C LEU A 212 -10.61 -2.30 -8.29
N VAL A 213 -11.51 -2.93 -9.07
CA VAL A 213 -12.06 -2.35 -10.31
C VAL A 213 -12.76 -1.02 -10.04
N LEU A 214 -13.63 -0.97 -9.03
CA LEU A 214 -14.40 0.22 -8.70
C LEU A 214 -13.52 1.35 -8.14
N ALA A 215 -12.54 1.03 -7.33
CA ALA A 215 -11.59 1.99 -6.80
C ALA A 215 -10.65 2.56 -7.89
N MET A 216 -10.17 1.71 -8.80
CA MET A 216 -9.40 2.15 -9.98
C MET A 216 -10.24 3.07 -10.88
N ASN A 217 -11.52 2.72 -11.12
CA ASN A 217 -12.41 3.59 -11.88
C ASN A 217 -12.65 4.95 -11.21
N ALA A 218 -12.58 5.03 -9.88
CA ALA A 218 -12.64 6.29 -9.15
C ALA A 218 -11.32 7.08 -9.16
N GLY A 219 -10.20 6.47 -9.59
CA GLY A 219 -8.89 7.12 -9.71
C GLY A 219 -7.80 6.55 -8.81
N MET A 220 -8.02 5.42 -8.10
CA MET A 220 -6.95 4.74 -7.36
C MET A 220 -5.87 4.23 -8.32
N ASP A 221 -4.63 4.61 -8.09
CA ASP A 221 -3.47 4.32 -8.94
C ASP A 221 -2.30 3.66 -8.20
N SER A 222 -2.51 3.34 -6.93
CA SER A 222 -1.60 2.57 -6.07
C SER A 222 -2.44 1.62 -5.21
N ALA A 223 -1.91 0.45 -4.84
CA ALA A 223 -2.64 -0.50 -3.97
C ALA A 223 -1.70 -1.35 -3.11
N VAL A 224 -2.08 -1.54 -1.84
CA VAL A 224 -1.51 -2.57 -0.97
C VAL A 224 -2.28 -3.86 -1.24
N MET A 225 -1.62 -4.83 -1.90
CA MET A 225 -2.24 -6.08 -2.33
C MET A 225 -1.22 -7.20 -2.49
N ASP A 226 -1.71 -8.42 -2.67
CA ASP A 226 -0.88 -9.60 -2.96
C ASP A 226 -0.59 -9.70 -4.47
N PRO A 227 0.61 -9.34 -4.94
CA PRO A 227 0.97 -9.45 -6.36
C PRO A 227 1.06 -10.90 -6.86
N THR A 228 1.22 -11.86 -5.95
CA THR A 228 1.25 -13.29 -6.32
C THR A 228 -0.13 -13.86 -6.64
N ASN A 229 -1.20 -13.09 -6.34
CA ASN A 229 -2.56 -13.46 -6.69
C ASN A 229 -2.84 -13.13 -8.17
N ARG A 230 -2.66 -14.13 -9.03
CA ARG A 230 -2.79 -14.02 -10.49
C ARG A 230 -4.14 -13.50 -10.96
N ASP A 231 -5.24 -13.82 -10.23
CA ASP A 231 -6.57 -13.33 -10.57
C ASP A 231 -6.69 -11.81 -10.29
N MET A 232 -6.08 -11.34 -9.20
CA MET A 232 -6.01 -9.90 -8.88
C MET A 232 -5.16 -9.14 -9.90
N MET A 233 -3.99 -9.69 -10.26
CA MET A 233 -3.12 -9.08 -11.28
C MET A 233 -3.84 -9.01 -12.62
N GLY A 234 -4.51 -10.08 -13.05
CA GLY A 234 -5.30 -10.09 -14.28
C GLY A 234 -6.44 -9.07 -14.26
N MET A 235 -7.12 -8.92 -13.12
CA MET A 235 -8.18 -7.91 -12.96
C MET A 235 -7.62 -6.49 -13.04
N MET A 236 -6.47 -6.23 -12.44
CA MET A 236 -5.76 -4.94 -12.50
C MET A 236 -5.42 -4.56 -13.95
N TYR A 237 -4.69 -5.42 -14.67
CA TYR A 237 -4.29 -5.15 -16.06
C TYR A 237 -5.52 -4.99 -16.98
N ALA A 238 -6.55 -5.83 -16.81
CA ALA A 238 -7.79 -5.69 -17.57
C ALA A 238 -8.49 -4.36 -17.30
N THR A 239 -8.49 -3.90 -16.05
CA THR A 239 -9.10 -2.61 -15.66
C THR A 239 -8.31 -1.44 -16.25
N GLU A 240 -6.99 -1.45 -16.22
CA GLU A 240 -6.16 -0.42 -16.85
C GLU A 240 -6.43 -0.31 -18.35
N ALA A 241 -6.52 -1.44 -19.04
CA ALA A 241 -6.85 -1.47 -20.46
C ALA A 241 -8.26 -0.91 -20.73
N MET A 242 -9.24 -1.28 -19.92
CA MET A 242 -10.63 -0.78 -20.06
C MET A 242 -10.78 0.71 -19.75
N LEU A 243 -9.96 1.25 -18.86
CA LEU A 243 -9.93 2.67 -18.52
C LEU A 243 -9.11 3.52 -19.52
N GLY A 244 -8.52 2.89 -20.54
CA GLY A 244 -7.70 3.58 -21.55
C GLY A 244 -6.33 4.03 -21.02
N LEU A 245 -5.88 3.43 -19.92
CA LEU A 245 -4.56 3.69 -19.31
C LEU A 245 -3.45 2.83 -19.95
N ASP A 246 -3.83 1.79 -20.69
CA ASP A 246 -2.94 0.89 -21.41
C ASP A 246 -3.14 1.05 -22.92
N GLU A 247 -2.18 1.70 -23.58
CA GLU A 247 -2.26 2.02 -24.99
C GLU A 247 -2.24 0.74 -25.86
N TYR A 248 -3.31 0.51 -26.62
CA TYR A 248 -3.51 -0.70 -27.44
C TYR A 248 -3.41 -2.03 -26.66
N CYS A 249 -3.67 -2.05 -25.37
CA CYS A 249 -3.58 -3.22 -24.48
C CYS A 249 -2.17 -3.86 -24.47
N MET A 250 -1.12 -3.08 -24.67
CA MET A 250 0.24 -3.59 -24.77
C MET A 250 0.76 -4.15 -23.44
N GLU A 251 0.47 -3.46 -22.34
CA GLU A 251 0.83 -3.93 -20.99
C GLU A 251 0.04 -5.19 -20.61
N TYR A 252 -1.27 -5.24 -20.90
CA TYR A 252 -2.11 -6.41 -20.69
C TYR A 252 -1.56 -7.64 -21.44
N ILE A 253 -1.22 -7.46 -22.74
CA ILE A 253 -0.66 -8.53 -23.56
C ILE A 253 0.73 -8.93 -23.08
N GLY A 254 1.58 -7.98 -22.70
CA GLY A 254 2.92 -8.20 -22.15
C GLY A 254 2.87 -9.02 -20.88
N ALA A 255 2.12 -8.58 -19.90
CA ALA A 255 1.95 -9.25 -18.60
C ALA A 255 1.39 -10.69 -18.74
N TYR A 256 0.45 -10.91 -19.69
CA TYR A 256 -0.02 -12.26 -20.00
C TYR A 256 1.10 -13.13 -20.59
N ARG A 257 1.93 -12.60 -21.49
CA ARG A 257 3.07 -13.33 -22.10
C ARG A 257 4.13 -13.68 -21.06
N GLU A 258 4.38 -12.81 -20.12
CA GLU A 258 5.28 -13.00 -18.97
C GLU A 258 4.70 -13.96 -17.92
N GLY A 259 3.42 -14.30 -18.04
CA GLY A 259 2.77 -15.25 -17.16
C GLY A 259 2.35 -14.66 -15.81
N LEU A 260 2.19 -13.34 -15.68
CA LEU A 260 1.77 -12.70 -14.45
C LEU A 260 0.31 -12.99 -14.10
N PHE A 261 -0.53 -13.31 -15.09
CA PHE A 261 -1.93 -13.70 -14.89
C PHE A 261 -2.40 -14.73 -15.93
N GLY A 262 -3.66 -15.17 -15.82
CA GLY A 262 -4.25 -16.19 -16.69
C GLY A 262 -3.84 -17.62 -16.31
N PRO A 263 -4.19 -18.65 -17.12
CA PRO A 263 -3.85 -20.03 -16.81
C PRO A 263 -2.33 -20.22 -16.76
N GLN A 264 -1.87 -21.00 -15.77
CA GLN A 264 -0.45 -21.40 -15.76
C GLN A 264 -0.17 -22.24 -16.99
N LYS A 265 0.86 -21.88 -17.73
CA LYS A 265 1.34 -22.73 -18.83
C LYS A 265 1.92 -24.02 -18.22
N PRO A 266 1.60 -25.20 -18.80
CA PRO A 266 2.10 -26.49 -18.32
C PRO A 266 3.63 -26.57 -18.36
#